data_392a580f5fb85cc861df57d711c3d680
#
_entry.id   392a580f5fb85cc861df57d711c3d680
#
_cell.length_a   1.000
_cell.length_b   1.000
_cell.length_c   1.000
_cell.angle_alpha   90.00
_cell.angle_beta   90.00
_cell.angle_gamma   90.00
#
_symmetry.space_group_name_H-M   'P 1'
#
loop_
_entity.id
_entity.type
_entity.pdbx_description
1 polymer ?
#
loop_
_entity_poly.entity_id
_entity_poly.type
_entity_poly.pdbx_seq_one_letter_code
_entity_poly.pdbx_strand_id
1 'polypeptide(L)'
;MQLGLTSEQSVAEAVKQISSAVARFNPQLDHSQFLIERQLASPITELIVSVRQDSQFGMALTLGSGGILAELLEDVVTLLLPASTAEIHAALKTLKIAALMDGYRGQTKVDLPALSSSLYNITQFMQHNPEKIMELEINPLFVYQQQICAVDALVYTNAET
;
A
#
# COMPACT_ATOMS: atom_id res chain seq x y z
N MET A 1 13.42 -0.05 15.35
CA MET A 1 12.24 -0.90 15.12
C MET A 1 12.58 -2.33 15.52
N GLN A 2 11.65 -3.06 16.14
CA GLN A 2 11.76 -4.48 16.45
C GLN A 2 10.56 -5.23 15.91
N LEU A 3 10.80 -6.39 15.31
CA LEU A 3 9.80 -7.25 14.69
C LEU A 3 9.76 -8.62 15.38
N GLY A 4 8.73 -9.42 15.10
CA GLY A 4 8.59 -10.77 15.62
C GLY A 4 8.23 -10.86 17.10
N LEU A 5 7.62 -9.80 17.64
CA LEU A 5 7.19 -9.76 19.05
C LEU A 5 5.87 -10.53 19.19
N THR A 6 5.88 -11.62 19.96
CA THR A 6 4.74 -12.55 20.04
C THR A 6 4.07 -12.57 21.41
N SER A 7 4.55 -11.78 22.38
CA SER A 7 4.01 -11.72 23.74
C SER A 7 4.10 -10.31 24.32
N GLU A 8 3.27 -10.01 25.32
CA GLU A 8 3.34 -8.75 26.06
C GLU A 8 4.72 -8.54 26.69
N GLN A 9 5.34 -9.60 27.20
CA GLN A 9 6.69 -9.52 27.76
C GLN A 9 7.72 -9.12 26.72
N SER A 10 7.67 -9.73 25.51
CA SER A 10 8.60 -9.37 24.42
C SER A 10 8.41 -7.93 23.95
N VAL A 11 7.16 -7.43 23.93
CA VAL A 11 6.87 -6.02 23.63
C VAL A 11 7.46 -5.10 24.71
N ALA A 12 7.26 -5.42 25.98
CA ALA A 12 7.79 -4.61 27.09
C ALA A 12 9.34 -4.57 27.10
N GLU A 13 10.00 -5.66 26.76
CA GLU A 13 11.44 -5.72 26.61
C GLU A 13 11.93 -4.90 25.41
N ALA A 14 11.22 -4.97 24.26
CA ALA A 14 11.51 -4.20 23.07
C ALA A 14 11.41 -2.68 23.32
N VAL A 15 10.38 -2.24 24.03
CA VAL A 15 10.21 -0.84 24.44
C VAL A 15 11.40 -0.36 25.24
N LYS A 16 11.86 -1.11 26.26
CA LYS A 16 13.02 -0.77 27.07
C LYS A 16 14.30 -0.69 26.24
N GLN A 17 14.49 -1.63 25.32
CA GLN A 17 15.68 -1.68 24.46
C GLN A 17 15.72 -0.50 23.50
N ILE A 18 14.59 -0.17 22.85
CA ILE A 18 14.47 0.96 21.92
C ILE A 18 14.69 2.27 22.68
N SER A 19 14.01 2.48 23.83
CA SER A 19 14.19 3.66 24.68
C SER A 19 15.65 3.87 25.06
N SER A 20 16.32 2.80 25.55
CA SER A 20 17.72 2.86 25.93
C SER A 20 18.66 3.14 24.75
N ALA A 21 18.33 2.63 23.55
CA ALA A 21 19.11 2.88 22.36
C ALA A 21 18.97 4.33 21.88
N VAL A 22 17.76 4.88 21.88
CA VAL A 22 17.49 6.30 21.53
C VAL A 22 18.18 7.24 22.52
N ALA A 23 18.04 6.98 23.82
CA ALA A 23 18.70 7.79 24.86
C ALA A 23 20.24 7.81 24.75
N ARG A 24 20.84 6.69 24.31
CA ARG A 24 22.30 6.65 24.05
C ARG A 24 22.68 7.37 22.77
N PHE A 25 21.84 7.33 21.74
CA PHE A 25 22.10 7.99 20.46
C PHE A 25 21.96 9.50 20.58
N ASN A 26 20.86 9.97 21.16
CA ASN A 26 20.63 11.38 21.44
C ASN A 26 19.72 11.54 22.68
N PRO A 27 20.29 11.92 23.84
CA PRO A 27 19.53 12.08 25.09
C PRO A 27 18.47 13.19 25.07
N GLN A 28 18.49 14.08 24.08
CA GLN A 28 17.53 15.17 23.95
C GLN A 28 16.26 14.78 23.20
N LEU A 29 16.26 13.61 22.53
CA LEU A 29 15.06 13.11 21.85
C LEU A 29 14.07 12.52 22.84
N ASP A 30 12.77 12.77 22.60
CA ASP A 30 11.74 12.07 23.35
C ASP A 30 11.77 10.57 22.99
N HIS A 31 11.88 9.74 24.01
CA HIS A 31 11.93 8.29 23.90
C HIS A 31 10.87 7.62 24.79
N SER A 32 9.78 8.36 25.09
CA SER A 32 8.67 7.91 25.92
C SER A 32 7.48 7.40 25.11
N GLN A 33 7.39 7.75 23.80
CA GLN A 33 6.28 7.38 22.94
C GLN A 33 6.70 6.26 21.97
N PHE A 34 5.83 5.26 21.82
CA PHE A 34 6.06 4.08 20.99
C PHE A 34 4.83 3.78 20.16
N LEU A 35 5.03 3.50 18.88
CA LEU A 35 4.01 2.93 18.02
C LEU A 35 4.13 1.40 18.09
N ILE A 36 3.02 0.74 18.46
CA ILE A 36 2.91 -0.71 18.50
C ILE A 36 1.83 -1.12 17.51
N GLU A 37 2.22 -1.90 16.52
CA GLU A 37 1.35 -2.30 15.43
C GLU A 37 1.34 -3.81 15.27
N ARG A 38 0.26 -4.31 14.66
CA ARG A 38 0.19 -5.70 14.27
C ARG A 38 1.17 -5.98 13.15
N GLN A 39 2.06 -6.93 13.34
CA GLN A 39 2.92 -7.41 12.26
C GLN A 39 2.10 -8.24 11.28
N LEU A 40 2.12 -7.84 10.02
CA LEU A 40 1.48 -8.57 8.93
C LEU A 40 2.38 -9.69 8.44
N ALA A 41 1.77 -10.77 7.95
CA ALA A 41 2.49 -11.82 7.24
C ALA A 41 3.05 -11.27 5.91
N SER A 42 4.08 -11.92 5.39
CA SER A 42 4.62 -11.54 4.07
C SER A 42 3.55 -11.70 2.98
N PRO A 43 3.32 -10.70 2.14
CA PRO A 43 2.37 -10.78 1.04
C PRO A 43 2.92 -11.63 -0.11
N ILE A 44 2.05 -11.99 -1.07
CA ILE A 44 2.47 -12.57 -2.36
C ILE A 44 3.21 -11.51 -3.18
N THR A 45 2.69 -10.29 -3.18
CA THR A 45 3.31 -9.12 -3.82
C THR A 45 2.84 -7.83 -3.15
N GLU A 46 3.57 -6.76 -3.41
CA GLU A 46 3.26 -5.41 -2.96
C GLU A 46 2.92 -4.55 -4.17
N LEU A 47 1.85 -3.78 -4.08
CA LEU A 47 1.46 -2.81 -5.09
C LEU A 47 1.58 -1.38 -4.54
N ILE A 48 1.87 -0.45 -5.45
CA ILE A 48 1.56 0.97 -5.29
C ILE A 48 0.24 1.23 -6.00
N VAL A 49 -0.68 1.91 -5.32
CA VAL A 49 -1.97 2.32 -5.87
C VAL A 49 -2.12 3.81 -5.61
N SER A 50 -2.21 4.60 -6.66
CA SER A 50 -2.50 6.02 -6.56
C SER A 50 -3.71 6.38 -7.40
N VAL A 51 -4.64 7.15 -6.83
CA VAL A 51 -5.73 7.80 -7.58
C VAL A 51 -5.62 9.28 -7.33
N ARG A 52 -5.42 10.04 -8.42
CA ARG A 52 -5.23 11.49 -8.33
C ARG A 52 -6.06 12.24 -9.38
N GLN A 53 -6.39 13.48 -9.04
CA GLN A 53 -6.97 14.43 -9.99
C GLN A 53 -5.85 15.07 -10.82
N ASP A 54 -5.85 14.80 -12.12
CA ASP A 54 -4.96 15.47 -13.07
C ASP A 54 -5.69 16.68 -13.70
N SER A 55 -4.97 17.80 -13.84
CA SER A 55 -5.56 19.05 -14.33
C SER A 55 -5.94 19.03 -15.82
N GLN A 56 -5.36 18.12 -16.60
CA GLN A 56 -5.58 18.02 -18.04
C GLN A 56 -6.45 16.82 -18.41
N PHE A 57 -6.26 15.70 -17.73
CA PHE A 57 -6.87 14.42 -18.08
C PHE A 57 -7.99 13.98 -17.15
N GLY A 58 -8.24 14.73 -16.06
CA GLY A 58 -9.18 14.35 -15.04
C GLY A 58 -8.61 13.31 -14.07
N MET A 59 -9.46 12.47 -13.51
CA MET A 59 -9.02 11.51 -12.50
C MET A 59 -8.30 10.31 -13.13
N ALA A 60 -7.17 9.92 -12.57
CA ALA A 60 -6.35 8.81 -13.06
C ALA A 60 -6.02 7.82 -11.93
N LEU A 61 -6.09 6.53 -12.25
CA LEU A 61 -5.62 5.42 -11.42
C LEU A 61 -4.24 4.98 -11.91
N THR A 62 -3.24 5.01 -11.04
CA THR A 62 -1.92 4.45 -11.28
C THR A 62 -1.71 3.21 -10.44
N LEU A 63 -1.30 2.12 -11.07
CA LEU A 63 -0.95 0.85 -10.45
C LEU A 63 0.51 0.54 -10.76
N GLY A 64 1.27 0.11 -9.78
CA GLY A 64 2.66 -0.26 -9.99
C GLY A 64 3.13 -1.33 -9.00
N SER A 65 4.32 -1.89 -9.27
CA SER A 65 5.01 -2.73 -8.30
C SER A 65 5.41 -1.89 -7.08
N GLY A 66 5.12 -2.40 -5.87
CA GLY A 66 5.50 -1.80 -4.61
C GLY A 66 6.81 -2.37 -4.04
N GLY A 67 7.17 -1.86 -2.87
CA GLY A 67 8.34 -2.33 -2.12
C GLY A 67 9.66 -2.06 -2.85
N ILE A 68 10.63 -2.92 -2.58
CA ILE A 68 12.01 -2.79 -3.11
C ILE A 68 12.06 -2.87 -4.66
N LEU A 69 11.06 -3.50 -5.27
CA LEU A 69 11.00 -3.67 -6.74
C LEU A 69 10.50 -2.42 -7.46
N ALA A 70 9.85 -1.48 -6.79
CA ALA A 70 9.28 -0.28 -7.40
C ALA A 70 10.31 0.54 -8.18
N GLU A 71 11.45 0.83 -7.56
CA GLU A 71 12.52 1.64 -8.15
C GLU A 71 13.31 0.90 -9.24
N LEU A 72 13.40 -0.45 -9.14
CA LEU A 72 14.20 -1.25 -10.07
C LEU A 72 13.46 -1.59 -11.35
N LEU A 73 12.15 -1.78 -11.30
CA LEU A 73 11.39 -2.32 -12.42
C LEU A 73 10.71 -1.25 -13.26
N GLU A 74 10.47 -0.05 -12.73
CA GLU A 74 9.64 0.98 -13.36
C GLU A 74 8.34 0.39 -13.93
N ASP A 75 7.73 -0.52 -13.14
CA ASP A 75 6.61 -1.35 -13.54
C ASP A 75 5.31 -0.67 -13.13
N VAL A 76 4.83 0.21 -14.00
CA VAL A 76 3.68 1.08 -13.73
C VAL A 76 2.73 1.09 -14.92
N VAL A 77 1.43 1.14 -14.64
CA VAL A 77 0.37 1.36 -15.62
C VAL A 77 -0.62 2.40 -15.09
N THR A 78 -1.08 3.29 -15.98
CA THR A 78 -2.05 4.33 -15.62
C THR A 78 -3.31 4.18 -16.48
N LEU A 79 -4.47 4.27 -15.82
CA LEU A 79 -5.80 4.28 -16.43
C LEU A 79 -6.47 5.61 -16.14
N LEU A 80 -7.10 6.20 -17.15
CA LEU A 80 -8.01 7.34 -16.93
C LEU A 80 -9.35 6.82 -16.39
N LEU A 81 -9.91 7.56 -15.44
CA LEU A 81 -11.20 7.21 -14.85
C LEU A 81 -12.35 7.99 -15.54
N PRO A 82 -13.53 7.38 -15.64
CA PRO A 82 -13.93 6.10 -15.05
C PRO A 82 -13.35 4.90 -15.81
N ALA A 83 -12.86 3.90 -15.08
CA ALA A 83 -12.42 2.63 -15.62
C ALA A 83 -13.26 1.49 -15.03
N SER A 84 -13.59 0.50 -15.83
CA SER A 84 -14.31 -0.69 -15.39
C SER A 84 -13.40 -1.67 -14.63
N THR A 85 -13.99 -2.57 -13.86
CA THR A 85 -13.27 -3.68 -13.22
C THR A 85 -12.49 -4.52 -14.24
N ALA A 86 -13.02 -4.69 -15.46
CA ALA A 86 -12.35 -5.44 -16.53
C ALA A 86 -11.10 -4.74 -17.05
N GLU A 87 -11.13 -3.41 -17.18
CA GLU A 87 -9.96 -2.61 -17.58
C GLU A 87 -8.89 -2.61 -16.50
N ILE A 88 -9.26 -2.49 -15.23
CA ILE A 88 -8.35 -2.63 -14.09
C ILE A 88 -7.71 -4.02 -14.08
N HIS A 89 -8.50 -5.07 -14.31
CA HIS A 89 -7.99 -6.45 -14.40
C HIS A 89 -6.99 -6.60 -15.56
N ALA A 90 -7.30 -6.04 -16.72
CA ALA A 90 -6.39 -6.06 -17.87
C ALA A 90 -5.08 -5.30 -17.57
N ALA A 91 -5.18 -4.14 -16.94
CA ALA A 91 -4.02 -3.34 -16.54
C ALA A 91 -3.10 -4.09 -15.57
N LEU A 92 -3.65 -4.74 -14.53
CA LEU A 92 -2.87 -5.57 -13.61
C LEU A 92 -2.07 -6.66 -14.33
N LYS A 93 -2.61 -7.24 -15.39
CA LYS A 93 -1.94 -8.28 -16.20
C LYS A 93 -0.80 -7.74 -17.05
N THR A 94 -0.73 -6.45 -17.32
CA THR A 94 0.39 -5.85 -18.08
C THR A 94 1.62 -5.59 -17.22
N LEU A 95 1.45 -5.57 -15.89
CA LEU A 95 2.57 -5.38 -14.98
C LEU A 95 3.53 -6.56 -15.03
N LYS A 96 4.84 -6.31 -14.92
CA LYS A 96 5.87 -7.35 -14.86
C LYS A 96 5.66 -8.29 -13.67
N ILE A 97 5.18 -7.71 -12.54
CA ILE A 97 4.87 -8.49 -11.32
C ILE A 97 3.62 -9.37 -11.47
N ALA A 98 2.86 -9.28 -12.57
CA ALA A 98 1.72 -10.16 -12.82
C ALA A 98 2.08 -11.64 -12.74
N ALA A 99 3.31 -12.00 -13.10
CA ALA A 99 3.82 -13.36 -12.98
C ALA A 99 3.80 -13.87 -11.52
N LEU A 100 4.08 -13.01 -10.53
CA LEU A 100 3.98 -13.36 -9.10
C LEU A 100 2.53 -13.58 -8.70
N MET A 101 1.63 -12.73 -9.16
CA MET A 101 0.20 -12.85 -8.89
C MET A 101 -0.41 -14.11 -9.51
N ASP A 102 0.14 -14.61 -10.64
CA ASP A 102 -0.29 -15.86 -11.28
C ASP A 102 0.35 -17.13 -10.68
N GLY A 103 1.12 -17.01 -9.59
CA GLY A 103 1.66 -18.16 -8.87
C GLY A 103 3.01 -18.64 -9.41
N TYR A 104 3.94 -17.73 -9.60
CA TYR A 104 5.28 -18.03 -10.06
C TYR A 104 5.97 -19.12 -9.20
N ARG A 105 6.56 -20.13 -9.87
CA ARG A 105 7.25 -21.29 -9.25
C ARG A 105 6.41 -22.05 -8.22
N GLY A 106 5.10 -22.19 -8.45
CA GLY A 106 4.21 -22.94 -7.58
C GLY A 106 3.76 -22.17 -6.33
N GLN A 107 3.99 -20.88 -6.27
CA GLN A 107 3.43 -20.00 -5.24
C GLN A 107 1.91 -19.91 -5.36
N THR A 108 1.26 -19.53 -4.27
CA THR A 108 -0.18 -19.30 -4.24
C THR A 108 -0.57 -18.17 -5.19
N LYS A 109 -1.62 -18.39 -5.98
CA LYS A 109 -2.16 -17.37 -6.89
C LYS A 109 -3.00 -16.35 -6.15
N VAL A 110 -2.98 -15.11 -6.64
CA VAL A 110 -3.88 -14.05 -6.23
C VAL A 110 -5.23 -14.23 -6.91
N ASP A 111 -6.31 -13.99 -6.19
CA ASP A 111 -7.66 -13.81 -6.77
C ASP A 111 -7.73 -12.45 -7.48
N LEU A 112 -7.27 -12.40 -8.74
CA LEU A 112 -7.24 -11.18 -9.54
C LEU A 112 -8.63 -10.53 -9.72
N PRO A 113 -9.72 -11.27 -9.92
CA PRO A 113 -11.07 -10.70 -9.89
C PRO A 113 -11.40 -9.95 -8.60
N ALA A 114 -11.11 -10.54 -7.43
CA ALA A 114 -11.33 -9.91 -6.13
C ALA A 114 -10.46 -8.66 -5.94
N LEU A 115 -9.17 -8.74 -6.33
CA LEU A 115 -8.25 -7.60 -6.32
C LEU A 115 -8.77 -6.47 -7.21
N SER A 116 -9.17 -6.77 -8.45
CA SER A 116 -9.70 -5.78 -9.39
C SER A 116 -10.97 -5.10 -8.86
N SER A 117 -11.86 -5.86 -8.22
CA SER A 117 -13.06 -5.32 -7.59
C SER A 117 -12.73 -4.39 -6.41
N SER A 118 -11.71 -4.73 -5.62
CA SER A 118 -11.27 -3.89 -4.51
C SER A 118 -10.66 -2.57 -5.01
N LEU A 119 -9.83 -2.62 -6.05
CA LEU A 119 -9.26 -1.44 -6.68
C LEU A 119 -10.35 -0.56 -7.33
N TYR A 120 -11.33 -1.18 -7.97
CA TYR A 120 -12.50 -0.47 -8.48
C TYR A 120 -13.25 0.29 -7.39
N ASN A 121 -13.46 -0.31 -6.22
CA ASN A 121 -14.09 0.36 -5.09
C ASN A 121 -13.28 1.58 -4.61
N ILE A 122 -11.96 1.50 -4.63
CA ILE A 122 -11.09 2.65 -4.33
C ILE A 122 -11.31 3.77 -5.36
N THR A 123 -11.38 3.45 -6.65
CA THR A 123 -11.66 4.47 -7.68
C THR A 123 -13.04 5.08 -7.52
N GLN A 124 -14.05 4.29 -7.17
CA GLN A 124 -15.41 4.79 -6.90
C GLN A 124 -15.43 5.73 -5.69
N PHE A 125 -14.72 5.39 -4.61
CA PHE A 125 -14.60 6.26 -3.45
C PHE A 125 -14.02 7.63 -3.84
N MET A 126 -12.97 7.67 -4.65
CA MET A 126 -12.37 8.90 -5.12
C MET A 126 -13.31 9.70 -6.03
N GLN A 127 -13.99 9.03 -6.97
CA GLN A 127 -14.94 9.67 -7.89
C GLN A 127 -16.16 10.27 -7.17
N HIS A 128 -16.54 9.73 -6.01
CA HIS A 128 -17.64 10.28 -5.19
C HIS A 128 -17.20 11.44 -4.27
N ASN A 129 -15.91 11.71 -4.18
CA ASN A 129 -15.36 12.76 -3.32
C ASN A 129 -14.40 13.74 -4.05
N PRO A 130 -14.69 14.14 -5.31
CA PRO A 130 -13.73 14.86 -6.15
C PRO A 130 -13.36 16.24 -5.63
N GLU A 131 -14.26 16.88 -4.88
CA GLU A 131 -14.02 18.21 -4.33
C GLU A 131 -13.24 18.19 -2.99
N LYS A 132 -13.23 17.04 -2.32
CA LYS A 132 -12.61 16.88 -1.00
C LYS A 132 -11.23 16.26 -1.07
N ILE A 133 -11.03 15.31 -1.97
CA ILE A 133 -9.81 14.51 -2.05
C ILE A 133 -9.16 14.72 -3.41
N MET A 134 -7.94 15.25 -3.39
CA MET A 134 -7.14 15.47 -4.60
C MET A 134 -6.36 14.23 -5.00
N GLU A 135 -5.85 13.50 -4.00
CA GLU A 135 -5.04 12.32 -4.21
C GLU A 135 -5.18 11.35 -3.04
N LEU A 136 -5.23 10.08 -3.37
CA LEU A 136 -5.09 8.95 -2.45
C LEU A 136 -3.95 8.08 -2.97
N GLU A 137 -2.91 7.90 -2.18
CA GLU A 137 -1.82 6.98 -2.44
C GLU A 137 -1.79 5.89 -1.36
N ILE A 138 -1.71 4.63 -1.78
CA ILE A 138 -1.49 3.47 -0.91
C ILE A 138 -0.16 2.86 -1.31
N ASN A 139 0.82 2.89 -0.40
CA ASN A 139 2.16 2.40 -0.66
C ASN A 139 2.85 1.93 0.64
N PRO A 140 2.95 0.60 0.85
CA PRO A 140 2.48 -0.47 -0.03
C PRO A 140 1.05 -0.92 0.24
N LEU A 141 0.39 -1.44 -0.81
CA LEU A 141 -0.78 -2.30 -0.70
C LEU A 141 -0.31 -3.76 -0.71
N PHE A 142 -0.42 -4.46 0.41
CA PHE A 142 -0.10 -5.88 0.49
C PHE A 142 -1.19 -6.73 -0.15
N VAL A 143 -0.78 -7.61 -1.08
CA VAL A 143 -1.67 -8.51 -1.80
C VAL A 143 -1.44 -9.94 -1.35
N TYR A 144 -2.50 -10.56 -0.86
CA TYR A 144 -2.56 -11.97 -0.48
C TYR A 144 -3.45 -12.74 -1.46
N GLN A 145 -3.70 -14.02 -1.19
CA GLN A 145 -4.50 -14.86 -2.07
C GLN A 145 -5.92 -14.29 -2.30
N GLN A 146 -6.63 -13.96 -1.22
CA GLN A 146 -8.04 -13.54 -1.23
C GLN A 146 -8.30 -12.22 -0.52
N GLN A 147 -7.26 -11.53 -0.08
CA GLN A 147 -7.39 -10.28 0.65
C GLN A 147 -6.27 -9.31 0.29
N ILE A 148 -6.53 -8.05 0.52
CA ILE A 148 -5.53 -6.97 0.44
C ILE A 148 -5.47 -6.24 1.77
N CYS A 149 -4.35 -5.61 2.04
CA CYS A 149 -4.18 -4.75 3.21
C CYS A 149 -3.38 -3.51 2.83
N ALA A 150 -3.97 -2.33 3.00
CA ALA A 150 -3.23 -1.08 2.93
C ALA A 150 -2.34 -0.99 4.18
N VAL A 151 -1.03 -0.94 3.98
CA VAL A 151 -0.06 -0.84 5.08
C VAL A 151 0.17 0.62 5.43
N ASP A 152 0.27 1.46 4.41
CA ASP A 152 0.36 2.89 4.55
C ASP A 152 -0.47 3.58 3.48
N ALA A 153 -1.06 4.73 3.83
CA ALA A 153 -1.87 5.52 2.92
C ALA A 153 -1.74 7.01 3.20
N LEU A 154 -1.57 7.76 2.12
CA LEU A 154 -1.57 9.22 2.13
C LEU A 154 -2.82 9.73 1.42
N VAL A 155 -3.48 10.71 2.02
CA VAL A 155 -4.64 11.38 1.45
C VAL A 155 -4.37 12.88 1.42
N TYR A 156 -4.36 13.42 0.21
CA TYR A 156 -4.26 14.87 0.01
C TYR A 156 -5.65 15.43 -0.21
N THR A 157 -6.04 16.35 0.67
CA THR A 157 -7.34 17.02 0.60
C THR A 157 -7.18 18.46 0.13
N ASN A 158 -8.24 19.02 -0.47
CA ASN A 158 -8.31 20.46 -0.64
C ASN A 158 -8.28 21.10 0.75
N ALA A 159 -7.40 22.08 0.96
CA ALA A 159 -7.46 22.90 2.15
C ALA A 159 -8.84 23.60 2.18
N GLU A 160 -9.58 23.44 3.26
CA GLU A 160 -10.77 24.28 3.49
C GLU A 160 -10.28 25.75 3.49
N THR A 161 -10.72 26.50 2.50
CA THR A 161 -10.55 27.97 2.43
C THR A 161 -11.51 28.63 3.40
#